data_a73202c09bc295e949898d247b3adc7d
#
_entry.id   a73202c09bc295e949898d247b3adc7d
#
_cell.length_a   1.000
_cell.length_b   1.000
_cell.length_c   1.000
_cell.angle_alpha   90.00
_cell.angle_beta   90.00
_cell.angle_gamma   90.00
#
_symmetry.space_group_name_H-M   'P 1'
#
loop_
_entity.id
_entity.type
_entity.pdbx_description
1 polymer ?
#
loop_
_entity_poly.entity_id
_entity_poly.type
_entity_poly.pdbx_seq_one_letter_code
_entity_poly.pdbx_strand_id
1 'polypeptide(L)'
;MDNNPAHKRFFIYPQVQKKDEIQAMIASMETFRQSLGEADRDLVGNLISYVEAHSSRSHLLPHLTPFEFVLLTMLIEQQRELTSQKNMPDEPAQDLNHPPFP
;
A
#
# COMPACT_ATOMS: atom_id res chain seq x y z
N MET A 1 1.02 -24.77 -29.48
CA MET A 1 0.00 -24.02 -28.79
C MET A 1 -0.18 -24.55 -27.39
N ASP A 2 -0.03 -23.69 -26.46
CA ASP A 2 -0.07 -24.05 -25.05
C ASP A 2 -1.39 -23.65 -24.42
N ASN A 3 -2.16 -24.67 -24.03
CA ASN A 3 -3.45 -24.45 -23.38
C ASN A 3 -3.42 -24.83 -21.90
N ASN A 4 -2.25 -24.98 -21.36
CA ASN A 4 -2.11 -25.39 -19.97
C ASN A 4 -2.68 -24.32 -19.05
N PRO A 5 -3.73 -24.63 -18.25
CA PRO A 5 -4.30 -23.64 -17.35
C PRO A 5 -3.31 -23.14 -16.30
N ALA A 6 -2.37 -23.99 -15.85
CA ALA A 6 -1.38 -23.57 -14.88
C ALA A 6 -0.49 -22.49 -15.47
N HIS A 7 -0.19 -22.59 -16.75
CA HIS A 7 0.63 -21.58 -17.41
C HIS A 7 -0.07 -20.23 -17.38
N LYS A 8 -1.37 -20.22 -17.60
CA LYS A 8 -2.14 -18.98 -17.56
C LYS A 8 -2.20 -18.38 -16.18
N ARG A 9 -2.30 -19.22 -15.16
CA ARG A 9 -2.36 -18.74 -13.79
C ARG A 9 -1.07 -18.06 -13.32
N PHE A 10 0.03 -18.39 -13.99
CA PHE A 10 1.34 -17.86 -13.58
C PHE A 10 1.87 -16.85 -14.58
N PHE A 11 0.94 -16.04 -15.11
CA PHE A 11 1.34 -14.96 -15.98
C PHE A 11 2.31 -14.03 -15.23
N ILE A 12 3.40 -13.68 -15.90
CA ILE A 12 4.41 -12.80 -15.33
C ILE A 12 4.38 -11.49 -16.10
N TYR A 13 4.13 -10.41 -15.40
CA TYR A 13 4.11 -9.10 -16.01
C TYR A 13 5.51 -8.68 -16.45
N PRO A 14 5.65 -8.17 -17.66
CA PRO A 14 6.93 -7.57 -18.06
C PRO A 14 7.28 -6.43 -17.12
N GLN A 15 8.52 -6.44 -16.63
CA GLN A 15 8.89 -5.49 -15.56
C GLN A 15 8.82 -4.04 -15.98
N VAL A 16 9.26 -3.75 -17.22
CA VAL A 16 9.20 -2.37 -17.69
C VAL A 16 7.76 -1.88 -17.75
N GLN A 17 6.88 -2.70 -18.31
CA GLN A 17 5.47 -2.36 -18.40
C GLN A 17 4.86 -2.18 -17.02
N LYS A 18 5.21 -3.06 -16.08
CA LYS A 18 4.66 -2.99 -14.73
C LYS A 18 5.06 -1.71 -14.03
N LYS A 19 6.32 -1.31 -14.15
CA LYS A 19 6.79 -0.07 -13.56
C LYS A 19 6.06 1.13 -14.15
N ASP A 20 5.88 1.13 -15.47
CA ASP A 20 5.20 2.23 -16.13
C ASP A 20 3.76 2.33 -15.66
N GLU A 21 3.08 1.18 -15.49
CA GLU A 21 1.70 1.19 -15.04
C GLU A 21 1.58 1.64 -13.60
N ILE A 22 2.52 1.25 -12.76
CA ILE A 22 2.51 1.72 -11.38
C ILE A 22 2.69 3.25 -11.34
N GLN A 23 3.58 3.78 -12.16
CA GLN A 23 3.78 5.23 -12.21
C GLN A 23 2.53 5.94 -12.73
N ALA A 24 1.86 5.35 -13.71
CA ALA A 24 0.61 5.92 -14.22
C ALA A 24 -0.47 5.93 -13.15
N MET A 25 -0.51 4.88 -12.33
CA MET A 25 -1.47 4.83 -11.22
C MET A 25 -1.17 5.88 -10.18
N ILE A 26 0.11 6.09 -9.88
CA ILE A 26 0.50 7.13 -8.94
C ILE A 26 0.06 8.50 -9.47
N ALA A 27 0.25 8.74 -10.75
CA ALA A 27 -0.18 10.01 -11.35
C ALA A 27 -1.68 10.18 -11.26
N SER A 28 -2.45 9.12 -11.50
CA SER A 28 -3.90 9.17 -11.38
C SER A 28 -4.32 9.43 -9.94
N MET A 29 -3.65 8.82 -8.98
CA MET A 29 -3.94 9.04 -7.58
C MET A 29 -3.66 10.47 -7.17
N GLU A 30 -2.61 11.08 -7.72
CA GLU A 30 -2.33 12.47 -7.45
C GLU A 30 -3.44 13.39 -7.97
N THR A 31 -3.94 13.08 -9.16
CA THR A 31 -5.05 13.86 -9.70
C THR A 31 -6.28 13.75 -8.82
N PHE A 32 -6.58 12.52 -8.40
CA PHE A 32 -7.71 12.28 -7.49
C PHE A 32 -7.51 13.04 -6.18
N ARG A 33 -6.30 13.00 -5.67
CA ARG A 33 -5.96 13.65 -4.41
C ARG A 33 -6.26 15.15 -4.45
N GLN A 34 -5.99 15.80 -5.57
CA GLN A 34 -6.21 17.22 -5.71
C GLN A 34 -7.70 17.60 -5.62
N SER A 35 -8.58 16.64 -5.84
CA SER A 35 -10.02 16.91 -5.77
C SER A 35 -10.59 16.82 -4.35
N LEU A 36 -9.76 16.42 -3.38
CA LEU A 36 -10.23 16.13 -2.03
C LEU A 36 -10.05 17.33 -1.10
N GLY A 37 -10.73 17.29 0.03
CA GLY A 37 -10.49 18.25 1.08
C GLY A 37 -9.14 18.03 1.76
N GLU A 38 -8.75 18.98 2.59
CA GLU A 38 -7.38 19.01 3.10
C GLU A 38 -7.00 17.75 3.87
N ALA A 39 -7.87 17.30 4.77
CA ALA A 39 -7.57 16.12 5.58
C ALA A 39 -7.41 14.88 4.72
N ASP A 40 -8.30 14.73 3.73
CA ASP A 40 -8.25 13.56 2.86
C ASP A 40 -7.06 13.63 1.91
N ARG A 41 -6.66 14.84 1.50
CA ARG A 41 -5.46 14.98 0.68
C ARG A 41 -4.24 14.45 1.40
N ASP A 42 -4.13 14.72 2.69
CA ASP A 42 -3.00 14.22 3.46
C ASP A 42 -3.00 12.70 3.54
N LEU A 43 -4.17 12.12 3.76
CA LEU A 43 -4.27 10.66 3.82
C LEU A 43 -3.87 10.01 2.51
N VAL A 44 -4.39 10.52 1.40
CA VAL A 44 -4.05 9.95 0.10
C VAL A 44 -2.59 10.20 -0.23
N GLY A 45 -2.06 11.36 0.17
CA GLY A 45 -0.63 11.63 0.00
C GLY A 45 0.24 10.59 0.70
N ASN A 46 -0.14 10.18 1.90
CA ASN A 46 0.58 9.14 2.61
C ASN A 46 0.51 7.81 1.87
N LEU A 47 -0.67 7.46 1.34
CA LEU A 47 -0.80 6.21 0.59
C LEU A 47 0.07 6.22 -0.67
N ILE A 48 0.13 7.34 -1.35
CA ILE A 48 0.99 7.47 -2.53
C ILE A 48 2.45 7.28 -2.14
N SER A 49 2.86 7.87 -1.03
CA SER A 49 4.23 7.72 -0.55
C SER A 49 4.57 6.27 -0.26
N TYR A 50 3.62 5.51 0.28
CA TYR A 50 3.84 4.09 0.54
C TYR A 50 4.10 3.34 -0.76
N VAL A 51 3.31 3.62 -1.79
CA VAL A 51 3.49 2.96 -3.08
C VAL A 51 4.84 3.31 -3.66
N GLU A 52 5.22 4.57 -3.61
CA GLU A 52 6.50 5.00 -4.14
C GLU A 52 7.67 4.35 -3.43
N ALA A 53 7.55 4.21 -2.12
CA ALA A 53 8.62 3.61 -1.33
C ALA A 53 8.87 2.15 -1.71
N HIS A 54 7.84 1.46 -2.18
CA HIS A 54 7.95 0.04 -2.49
C HIS A 54 8.04 -0.27 -3.97
N SER A 55 7.87 0.73 -4.83
CA SER A 55 7.72 0.48 -6.26
C SER A 55 8.94 -0.23 -6.86
N SER A 56 10.12 0.03 -6.33
CA SER A 56 11.35 -0.59 -6.85
C SER A 56 11.41 -2.09 -6.59
N ARG A 57 10.54 -2.59 -5.73
CA ARG A 57 10.52 -4.01 -5.38
C ARG A 57 9.45 -4.79 -6.12
N SER A 58 8.76 -4.17 -7.06
CA SER A 58 7.65 -4.84 -7.74
C SER A 58 8.10 -6.07 -8.50
N HIS A 59 9.36 -6.13 -8.92
CA HIS A 59 9.88 -7.29 -9.64
C HIS A 59 9.93 -8.55 -8.77
N LEU A 60 9.89 -8.38 -7.45
CA LEU A 60 9.93 -9.52 -6.54
C LEU A 60 8.60 -10.26 -6.47
N LEU A 61 7.55 -9.64 -7.01
CA LEU A 61 6.22 -10.24 -7.05
C LEU A 61 5.72 -10.24 -8.49
N PRO A 62 6.39 -11.02 -9.35
CA PRO A 62 6.17 -10.91 -10.79
C PRO A 62 4.78 -11.33 -11.25
N HIS A 63 4.04 -12.08 -10.43
CA HIS A 63 2.71 -12.55 -10.81
C HIS A 63 1.61 -11.56 -10.47
N LEU A 64 1.91 -10.56 -9.65
CA LEU A 64 0.90 -9.58 -9.30
C LEU A 64 0.75 -8.54 -10.40
N THR A 65 -0.49 -8.15 -10.65
CA THR A 65 -0.73 -7.00 -11.52
C THR A 65 -0.23 -5.74 -10.84
N PRO A 66 -0.01 -4.67 -11.60
CA PRO A 66 0.37 -3.40 -10.97
C PRO A 66 -0.61 -2.95 -9.89
N PHE A 67 -1.92 -3.10 -10.15
CA PHE A 67 -2.92 -2.69 -9.18
C PHE A 67 -2.83 -3.53 -7.90
N GLU A 68 -2.67 -4.85 -8.07
CA GLU A 68 -2.52 -5.73 -6.91
C GLU A 68 -1.30 -5.37 -6.10
N PHE A 69 -0.20 -5.04 -6.77
CA PHE A 69 1.00 -4.63 -6.07
C PHE A 69 0.79 -3.33 -5.29
N VAL A 70 0.11 -2.37 -5.89
CA VAL A 70 -0.18 -1.10 -5.23
C VAL A 70 -1.02 -1.34 -3.97
N LEU A 71 -2.06 -2.16 -4.09
CA LEU A 71 -2.90 -2.44 -2.93
C LEU A 71 -2.12 -3.16 -1.83
N LEU A 72 -1.26 -4.11 -2.21
CA LEU A 72 -0.47 -4.84 -1.23
C LEU A 72 0.44 -3.90 -0.46
N THR A 73 1.11 -2.99 -1.15
CA THR A 73 2.01 -2.06 -0.45
C THR A 73 1.25 -1.17 0.52
N MET A 74 0.06 -0.73 0.13
CA MET A 74 -0.77 0.07 1.03
C MET A 74 -1.15 -0.72 2.28
N LEU A 75 -1.53 -1.98 2.10
CA LEU A 75 -1.89 -2.83 3.23
C LEU A 75 -0.71 -3.07 4.16
N ILE A 76 0.47 -3.28 3.61
CA ILE A 76 1.66 -3.48 4.41
C ILE A 76 1.93 -2.24 5.28
N GLU A 77 1.87 -1.07 4.69
CA GLU A 77 2.15 0.14 5.46
C GLU A 77 1.06 0.42 6.48
N GLN A 78 -0.19 0.13 6.15
CA GLN A 78 -1.26 0.27 7.13
C GLN A 78 -1.08 -0.69 8.29
N GLN A 79 -0.66 -1.91 8.00
CA GLN A 79 -0.40 -2.89 9.05
C GLN A 79 0.75 -2.43 9.94
N ARG A 80 1.78 -1.88 9.34
CA ARG A 80 2.90 -1.35 10.11
C ARG A 80 2.44 -0.24 11.04
N GLU A 81 1.60 0.65 10.54
CA GLU A 81 1.09 1.75 11.32
C GLU A 81 0.27 1.24 12.51
N LEU A 82 -0.62 0.30 12.25
CA LEU A 82 -1.44 -0.27 13.30
C LEU A 82 -0.60 -0.98 14.36
N THR A 83 0.41 -1.71 13.92
CA THR A 83 1.29 -2.41 14.84
C THR A 83 2.08 -1.42 15.69
N SER A 84 2.54 -0.35 15.07
CA SER A 84 3.28 0.69 15.77
C SER A 84 2.41 1.32 16.88
N GLN A 85 1.16 1.60 16.57
CA GLN A 85 0.25 2.18 17.55
C GLN A 85 -0.02 1.22 18.70
N LYS A 86 -0.17 -0.07 18.38
CA LYS A 86 -0.41 -1.08 19.40
C LYS A 86 0.74 -1.18 20.39
N ASN A 87 1.94 -0.91 19.95
CA ASN A 87 3.13 -1.09 20.76
C ASN A 87 3.59 0.19 21.42
N MET A 88 2.77 1.22 21.39
CA MET A 88 3.14 2.46 22.06
C MET A 88 3.11 2.27 23.57
N PRO A 89 4.17 2.63 24.25
CA PRO A 89 4.30 2.32 25.68
C PRO A 89 3.37 3.12 26.59
N ASP A 90 2.99 4.30 26.22
CA ASP A 90 2.20 5.16 27.09
C ASP A 90 0.71 4.97 26.93
N GLU A 91 0.39 3.94 26.40
CA GLU A 91 -1.03 3.67 26.25
C GLU A 91 -1.66 3.44 27.57
N PRO A 92 -1.47 4.01 27.99
CA PRO A 92 -1.79 3.95 28.83
C PRO A 92 -2.34 3.81 29.53
N ALA A 93 -2.00 3.67 29.41
CA ALA A 93 -2.14 3.57 29.95
C ALA A 93 -2.82 3.81 30.49
N GLN A 94 -2.95 4.14 30.27
CA GLN A 94 -3.28 4.39 30.65
C GLN A 94 -3.96 4.37 31.21
N ASP A 95 -4.22 4.50 31.21
CA ASP A 95 -4.69 4.53 31.78
C ASP A 95 -5.23 4.05 32.30
N LEU A 96 -5.35 3.67 32.13
CA LEU A 96 -5.67 3.14 32.58
C LEU A 96 -5.74 2.76 33.62
N ASN A 97 -5.40 2.91 33.96
CA ASN A 97 -5.30 2.61 35.00
C ASN A 97 -5.49 3.03 35.88
N HIS A 98 -5.82 3.51 35.49
CA HIS A 98 -5.94 3.84 36.09
C HIS A 98 -6.65 4.04 36.24
N PRO A 99 -6.71 4.24 36.10
CA PRO A 99 -7.37 4.46 36.10
C PRO A 99 -7.96 4.63 36.02
N PRO A 100 -8.21 4.87 35.98
CA PRO A 100 -8.68 5.02 35.77
C PRO A 100 -9.33 5.05 35.78
N PHE A 101 -9.46 5.15 35.64
CA PHE A 101 -9.76 4.94 35.62
C PHE A 101 -10.03 5.02 36.14
N PRO A 102 -9.93 5.55 36.32
CA PRO A 102 -9.84 5.59 36.85
C PRO A 102 -9.85 5.59 37.34
#